data_8d03d0f80af04806adb5c543de8ab37f
#
_entry.id   8d03d0f80af04806adb5c543de8ab37f
#
_cell.length_a   1.000
_cell.length_b   1.000
_cell.length_c   1.000
_cell.angle_alpha   90.00
_cell.angle_beta   90.00
_cell.angle_gamma   90.00
#
_symmetry.space_group_name_H-M   'P 1'
#
loop_
_entity.id
_entity.type
_entity.pdbx_description
1 polymer ?
#
loop_
_entity_poly.entity_id
_entity_poly.type
_entity_poly.pdbx_seq_one_letter_code
_entity_poly.pdbx_strand_id
1 'polypeptide(L)'
;MNDPLELLVKTHGFDPAAIRKIVAGSKYCAVVLQDGSLGVCATLGNLVEDEPQSLSNPDLGKNSHRIVINAYFNARLNPKADCLHNKDILEIADFRAYQSPVMIGLFKPVVKRLKEIDVRLAIFDPRHDPGENEGLLPDHLQGEYLRRTDAVILSATTIFNRSFSQVIAETKDSCDIFILGPSTPLAIEIFQHYNICALFGTVFEPDDQRVLEVIKAGKGTRSFIKFASKAVLEK
;
A
#
# COMPACT_ATOMS: atom_id res chain seq x y z
N MET A 1 -5.88 2.33 18.74
CA MET A 1 -5.90 2.92 17.37
C MET A 1 -6.53 1.86 16.48
N ASN A 2 -7.53 2.22 15.69
CA ASN A 2 -8.23 1.24 14.86
C ASN A 2 -7.34 0.80 13.67
N ASP A 3 -7.51 -0.43 13.22
CA ASP A 3 -6.85 -0.94 12.02
C ASP A 3 -7.49 -0.29 10.77
N PRO A 4 -6.71 0.22 9.78
CA PRO A 4 -7.30 0.91 8.63
C PRO A 4 -8.20 0.02 7.78
N LEU A 5 -7.92 -1.28 7.68
CA LEU A 5 -8.76 -2.19 6.93
C LEU A 5 -10.09 -2.47 7.66
N GLU A 6 -10.04 -2.60 9.00
CA GLU A 6 -11.27 -2.67 9.81
C GLU A 6 -12.10 -1.39 9.71
N LEU A 7 -11.45 -0.23 9.68
CA LEU A 7 -12.12 1.05 9.43
C LEU A 7 -12.86 1.04 8.11
N LEU A 8 -12.21 0.62 7.01
CA LEU A 8 -12.83 0.56 5.69
C LEU A 8 -13.99 -0.43 5.64
N VAL A 9 -13.85 -1.61 6.26
CA VAL A 9 -14.95 -2.59 6.38
C VAL A 9 -16.13 -1.99 7.14
N LYS A 10 -15.88 -1.30 8.23
CA LYS A 10 -16.93 -0.66 9.06
C LYS A 10 -17.64 0.47 8.30
N THR A 11 -16.89 1.28 7.55
CA THR A 11 -17.44 2.48 6.87
C THR A 11 -18.16 2.13 5.58
N HIS A 12 -17.58 1.27 4.77
CA HIS A 12 -18.11 0.97 3.42
C HIS A 12 -18.81 -0.37 3.32
N GLY A 13 -18.69 -1.25 4.32
CA GLY A 13 -19.10 -2.64 4.23
C GLY A 13 -18.23 -3.45 3.28
N PHE A 14 -18.17 -4.75 3.49
CA PHE A 14 -17.53 -5.68 2.56
C PHE A 14 -18.61 -6.63 2.02
N ASP A 15 -18.75 -6.70 0.71
CA ASP A 15 -19.73 -7.56 0.03
C ASP A 15 -18.99 -8.54 -0.90
N PRO A 16 -18.83 -9.80 -0.50
CA PRO A 16 -18.20 -10.81 -1.36
C PRO A 16 -18.98 -11.08 -2.65
N ALA A 17 -20.31 -10.84 -2.69
CA ALA A 17 -21.12 -11.00 -3.90
C ALA A 17 -20.81 -9.94 -4.96
N ALA A 18 -20.23 -8.80 -4.56
CA ALA A 18 -19.74 -7.80 -5.51
C ALA A 18 -18.45 -8.26 -6.24
N ILE A 19 -17.77 -9.31 -5.74
CA ILE A 19 -16.56 -9.83 -6.37
C ILE A 19 -16.97 -10.80 -7.48
N ARG A 20 -16.60 -10.45 -8.72
CA ARG A 20 -16.78 -11.33 -9.87
C ARG A 20 -15.65 -12.34 -10.01
N LYS A 21 -14.41 -11.93 -9.70
CA LYS A 21 -13.22 -12.77 -9.88
C LYS A 21 -12.11 -12.37 -8.91
N ILE A 22 -11.41 -13.36 -8.39
CA ILE A 22 -10.14 -13.22 -7.71
C ILE A 22 -9.06 -13.87 -8.58
N VAL A 23 -7.92 -13.25 -8.73
CA VAL A 23 -6.74 -13.82 -9.38
C VAL A 23 -5.59 -13.80 -8.38
N ALA A 24 -5.28 -14.96 -7.82
CA ALA A 24 -4.18 -15.13 -6.89
C ALA A 24 -2.89 -15.43 -7.62
N GLY A 25 -1.88 -14.60 -7.42
CA GLY A 25 -0.50 -14.81 -7.86
C GLY A 25 0.47 -14.84 -6.69
N SER A 26 1.69 -15.29 -6.91
CA SER A 26 2.68 -15.43 -5.82
C SER A 26 3.12 -14.08 -5.22
N LYS A 27 3.01 -12.97 -5.96
CA LYS A 27 3.43 -11.63 -5.51
C LYS A 27 2.28 -10.66 -5.28
N TYR A 28 1.18 -10.83 -6.02
CA TYR A 28 0.00 -9.99 -5.95
C TYR A 28 -1.26 -10.83 -6.09
N CYS A 29 -2.33 -10.33 -5.44
CA CYS A 29 -3.70 -10.75 -5.67
C CYS A 29 -4.42 -9.60 -6.39
N ALA A 30 -5.28 -9.92 -7.37
CA ALA A 30 -6.21 -8.98 -7.99
C ALA A 30 -7.65 -9.37 -7.69
N VAL A 31 -8.49 -8.37 -7.46
CA VAL A 31 -9.94 -8.50 -7.33
C VAL A 31 -10.58 -7.72 -8.47
N VAL A 32 -11.51 -8.36 -9.17
CA VAL A 32 -12.37 -7.73 -10.18
C VAL A 32 -13.80 -7.74 -9.67
N LEU A 33 -14.43 -6.57 -9.64
CA LEU A 33 -15.82 -6.41 -9.22
C LEU A 33 -16.80 -6.69 -10.37
N GLN A 34 -18.10 -6.78 -10.07
CA GLN A 34 -19.15 -7.03 -11.06
C GLN A 34 -19.20 -5.93 -12.14
N ASP A 35 -18.85 -4.68 -11.80
CA ASP A 35 -18.80 -3.55 -12.71
C ASP A 35 -17.49 -3.48 -13.53
N GLY A 36 -16.60 -4.46 -13.37
CA GLY A 36 -15.30 -4.52 -14.04
C GLY A 36 -14.17 -3.81 -13.29
N SER A 37 -14.46 -3.02 -12.26
CA SER A 37 -13.43 -2.32 -11.47
C SER A 37 -12.40 -3.31 -10.94
N LEU A 38 -11.10 -2.94 -11.06
CA LEU A 38 -9.97 -3.80 -10.73
C LEU A 38 -9.10 -3.17 -9.65
N GLY A 39 -8.79 -3.94 -8.61
CA GLY A 39 -7.87 -3.56 -7.56
C GLY A 39 -6.86 -4.66 -7.25
N VAL A 40 -5.70 -4.30 -6.75
CA VAL A 40 -4.63 -5.24 -6.45
C VAL A 40 -4.11 -5.08 -5.03
N CYS A 41 -3.57 -6.17 -4.47
CA CYS A 41 -2.84 -6.14 -3.21
C CYS A 41 -1.65 -7.07 -3.28
N ALA A 42 -0.52 -6.66 -2.73
CA ALA A 42 0.65 -7.53 -2.59
C ALA A 42 0.35 -8.70 -1.65
N THR A 43 0.91 -9.88 -1.92
CA THR A 43 0.69 -11.06 -1.08
C THR A 43 1.77 -11.24 -0.01
N LEU A 44 2.97 -10.70 -0.23
CA LEU A 44 4.16 -10.93 0.60
C LEU A 44 4.40 -12.42 0.88
N GLY A 45 4.10 -13.29 -0.09
CA GLY A 45 4.25 -14.73 0.02
C GLY A 45 3.11 -15.47 0.73
N ASN A 46 2.06 -14.74 1.20
CA ASN A 46 0.86 -15.42 1.72
C ASN A 46 0.10 -16.10 0.58
N LEU A 47 -0.38 -17.30 0.83
CA LEU A 47 -1.31 -17.98 -0.06
C LEU A 47 -2.68 -17.33 0.04
N VAL A 48 -3.29 -17.09 -1.10
CA VAL A 48 -4.62 -16.49 -1.21
C VAL A 48 -5.52 -17.44 -1.99
N GLU A 49 -6.71 -17.69 -1.46
CA GLU A 49 -7.74 -18.45 -2.16
C GLU A 49 -8.38 -17.58 -3.24
N ASP A 50 -8.68 -18.17 -4.40
CA ASP A 50 -9.24 -17.47 -5.56
C ASP A 50 -10.77 -17.63 -5.67
N GLU A 51 -11.42 -18.20 -4.66
CA GLU A 51 -12.86 -18.37 -4.58
C GLU A 51 -13.51 -17.29 -3.70
N PRO A 52 -14.39 -16.42 -4.26
CA PRO A 52 -15.08 -15.39 -3.46
C PRO A 52 -15.93 -15.96 -2.32
N GLN A 53 -16.44 -17.18 -2.44
CA GLN A 53 -17.24 -17.84 -1.43
C GLN A 53 -16.49 -18.09 -0.11
N SER A 54 -15.17 -18.25 -0.17
CA SER A 54 -14.33 -18.40 1.03
C SER A 54 -14.38 -17.16 1.95
N LEU A 55 -14.85 -16.02 1.40
CA LEU A 55 -14.98 -14.75 2.10
C LEU A 55 -16.41 -14.42 2.55
N SER A 56 -17.32 -15.40 2.53
CA SER A 56 -18.70 -15.20 3.03
C SER A 56 -18.75 -14.82 4.52
N ASN A 57 -17.75 -15.28 5.29
CA ASN A 57 -17.52 -14.86 6.67
C ASN A 57 -16.04 -14.47 6.83
N PRO A 58 -15.64 -13.24 6.48
CA PRO A 58 -14.26 -12.85 6.44
C PRO A 58 -13.64 -12.75 7.84
N ASP A 59 -12.47 -13.36 8.00
CA ASP A 59 -11.68 -13.29 9.23
C ASP A 59 -10.52 -12.31 9.03
N LEU A 60 -10.63 -11.11 9.59
CA LEU A 60 -9.59 -10.09 9.56
C LEU A 60 -8.35 -10.45 10.41
N GLY A 61 -8.37 -11.56 11.14
CA GLY A 61 -7.20 -12.17 11.74
C GLY A 61 -6.29 -12.89 10.75
N LYS A 62 -6.80 -13.25 9.55
CA LYS A 62 -6.06 -13.97 8.51
C LYS A 62 -5.53 -13.01 7.45
N ASN A 63 -4.21 -13.04 7.19
CA ASN A 63 -3.61 -12.21 6.15
C ASN A 63 -4.18 -12.51 4.75
N SER A 64 -4.51 -13.77 4.43
CA SER A 64 -5.11 -14.15 3.15
C SER A 64 -6.42 -13.41 2.89
N HIS A 65 -7.31 -13.35 3.89
CA HIS A 65 -8.57 -12.59 3.78
C HIS A 65 -8.31 -11.09 3.69
N ARG A 66 -7.40 -10.55 4.52
CA ARG A 66 -7.05 -9.13 4.49
C ARG A 66 -6.49 -8.69 3.13
N ILE A 67 -5.70 -9.52 2.47
CA ILE A 67 -5.16 -9.24 1.13
C ILE A 67 -6.30 -9.07 0.12
N VAL A 68 -7.27 -9.98 0.11
CA VAL A 68 -8.41 -9.90 -0.82
C VAL A 68 -9.30 -8.69 -0.49
N ILE A 69 -9.59 -8.46 0.80
CA ILE A 69 -10.39 -7.31 1.24
C ILE A 69 -9.71 -5.99 0.90
N ASN A 70 -8.38 -5.91 1.05
CA ASN A 70 -7.64 -4.72 0.64
C ASN A 70 -7.68 -4.50 -0.88
N ALA A 71 -7.51 -5.58 -1.68
CA ALA A 71 -7.67 -5.49 -3.14
C ALA A 71 -9.10 -5.11 -3.56
N TYR A 72 -10.12 -5.61 -2.83
CA TYR A 72 -11.51 -5.23 -3.01
C TYR A 72 -11.73 -3.73 -2.78
N PHE A 73 -11.19 -3.16 -1.70
CA PHE A 73 -11.32 -1.72 -1.46
C PHE A 73 -10.54 -0.90 -2.50
N ASN A 74 -9.40 -1.37 -2.97
CA ASN A 74 -8.69 -0.71 -4.08
C ASN A 74 -9.55 -0.71 -5.36
N ALA A 75 -10.21 -1.83 -5.68
CA ALA A 75 -11.13 -1.90 -6.82
C ALA A 75 -12.34 -0.96 -6.66
N ARG A 76 -12.90 -0.89 -5.45
CA ARG A 76 -14.15 -0.16 -5.17
C ARG A 76 -13.95 1.34 -5.03
N LEU A 77 -12.83 1.78 -4.43
CA LEU A 77 -12.61 3.16 -4.02
C LEU A 77 -11.70 3.93 -4.99
N ASN A 78 -10.59 3.31 -5.43
CA ASN A 78 -9.57 4.03 -6.19
C ASN A 78 -10.09 4.64 -7.50
N PRO A 79 -10.93 3.96 -8.31
CA PRO A 79 -11.48 4.57 -9.53
C PRO A 79 -12.43 5.74 -9.31
N LYS A 80 -12.94 5.89 -8.07
CA LYS A 80 -13.93 6.92 -7.70
C LYS A 80 -13.32 8.04 -6.88
N ALA A 81 -12.06 7.93 -6.49
CA ALA A 81 -11.38 8.93 -5.70
C ALA A 81 -11.14 10.19 -6.55
N ASP A 82 -11.45 11.36 -5.97
CA ASP A 82 -11.07 12.64 -6.54
C ASP A 82 -9.58 12.87 -6.25
N CYS A 83 -8.73 12.43 -7.17
CA CYS A 83 -7.30 12.33 -6.98
C CYS A 83 -6.49 12.93 -8.12
N LEU A 84 -5.26 13.32 -7.82
CA LEU A 84 -4.27 13.72 -8.82
C LEU A 84 -3.74 12.48 -9.54
N HIS A 85 -3.59 12.57 -10.86
CA HIS A 85 -3.05 11.48 -11.67
C HIS A 85 -1.60 11.72 -12.07
N ASN A 86 -0.83 10.62 -12.16
CA ASN A 86 0.55 10.59 -12.64
C ASN A 86 1.54 11.45 -11.84
N LYS A 87 1.16 11.87 -10.63
CA LYS A 87 2.06 12.55 -9.71
C LYS A 87 2.95 11.56 -8.98
N ASP A 88 4.14 12.04 -8.65
CA ASP A 88 5.14 11.30 -7.90
C ASP A 88 5.28 11.89 -6.49
N ILE A 89 5.77 11.11 -5.54
CA ILE A 89 5.93 11.55 -4.15
C ILE A 89 6.82 12.80 -4.03
N LEU A 90 7.84 12.96 -4.91
CA LEU A 90 8.72 14.12 -4.91
C LEU A 90 8.10 15.37 -5.56
N GLU A 91 6.94 15.23 -6.20
CA GLU A 91 6.14 16.37 -6.68
C GLU A 91 5.12 16.83 -5.62
N ILE A 92 4.84 15.99 -4.65
CA ILE A 92 3.89 16.25 -3.55
C ILE A 92 4.60 16.77 -2.30
N ALA A 93 5.82 16.28 -2.01
CA ALA A 93 6.57 16.69 -0.83
C ALA A 93 8.04 16.97 -1.16
N ASP A 94 8.57 18.08 -0.62
CA ASP A 94 10.01 18.38 -0.69
C ASP A 94 10.76 17.68 0.44
N PHE A 95 11.29 16.50 0.15
CA PHE A 95 12.01 15.69 1.14
C PHE A 95 13.32 16.33 1.63
N ARG A 96 13.83 17.39 1.01
CA ARG A 96 14.97 18.15 1.52
C ARG A 96 14.64 18.98 2.75
N ALA A 97 13.36 19.24 2.99
CA ALA A 97 12.90 19.94 4.19
C ALA A 97 12.91 19.05 5.45
N TYR A 98 12.91 17.71 5.29
CA TYR A 98 12.94 16.78 6.40
C TYR A 98 14.38 16.47 6.84
N GLN A 99 14.58 16.39 8.17
CA GLN A 99 15.92 16.16 8.74
C GLN A 99 16.28 14.67 8.84
N SER A 100 15.28 13.82 9.07
CA SER A 100 15.52 12.40 9.33
C SER A 100 14.41 11.50 8.75
N PRO A 101 14.18 11.55 7.43
CA PRO A 101 13.10 10.77 6.82
C PRO A 101 13.38 9.26 6.88
N VAL A 102 12.32 8.49 7.15
CA VAL A 102 12.34 7.04 7.28
C VAL A 102 11.50 6.41 6.18
N MET A 103 11.92 5.25 5.68
CA MET A 103 11.13 4.44 4.74
C MET A 103 10.87 3.05 5.34
N ILE A 104 9.61 2.66 5.40
CA ILE A 104 9.16 1.32 5.77
C ILE A 104 8.72 0.57 4.52
N GLY A 105 9.50 -0.46 4.16
CA GLY A 105 9.42 -1.13 2.86
C GLY A 105 10.29 -0.47 1.79
N LEU A 106 11.08 -1.26 1.08
CA LEU A 106 12.09 -0.75 0.14
C LEU A 106 11.49 -0.42 -1.23
N PHE A 107 11.37 0.87 -1.54
CA PHE A 107 10.99 1.39 -2.86
C PHE A 107 12.23 1.88 -3.62
N LYS A 108 12.97 0.96 -4.26
CA LYS A 108 14.24 1.27 -4.98
C LYS A 108 14.17 2.50 -5.92
N PRO A 109 13.09 2.72 -6.71
CA PRO A 109 13.00 3.91 -7.56
C PRO A 109 12.93 5.22 -6.75
N VAL A 110 12.22 5.23 -5.61
CA VAL A 110 12.12 6.40 -4.73
C VAL A 110 13.46 6.67 -4.05
N VAL A 111 14.10 5.62 -3.51
CA VAL A 111 15.45 5.72 -2.89
C VAL A 111 16.45 6.32 -3.87
N LYS A 112 16.47 5.84 -5.13
CA LYS A 112 17.37 6.36 -6.16
C LYS A 112 17.16 7.86 -6.39
N ARG A 113 15.91 8.31 -6.54
CA ARG A 113 15.59 9.72 -6.80
C ARG A 113 15.88 10.62 -5.60
N LEU A 114 15.63 10.16 -4.38
CA LEU A 114 15.95 10.90 -3.16
C LEU A 114 17.48 11.07 -3.01
N LYS A 115 18.23 10.02 -3.37
CA LYS A 115 19.70 10.10 -3.40
C LYS A 115 20.21 11.11 -4.44
N GLU A 116 19.57 11.24 -5.60
CA GLU A 116 19.92 12.22 -6.65
C GLU A 116 19.75 13.67 -6.19
N ILE A 117 19.00 13.92 -5.10
CA ILE A 117 18.80 15.23 -4.47
C ILE A 117 19.43 15.31 -3.07
N ASP A 118 20.40 14.44 -2.77
CA ASP A 118 21.16 14.37 -1.51
C ASP A 118 20.30 14.10 -0.25
N VAL A 119 19.12 13.53 -0.37
CA VAL A 119 18.30 13.10 0.76
C VAL A 119 18.66 11.68 1.17
N ARG A 120 19.08 11.52 2.43
CA ARG A 120 19.40 10.21 3.03
C ARG A 120 18.18 9.67 3.76
N LEU A 121 17.89 8.37 3.54
CA LEU A 121 16.82 7.64 4.21
C LEU A 121 17.38 6.60 5.16
N ALA A 122 16.76 6.47 6.33
CA ALA A 122 16.80 5.22 7.09
C ALA A 122 15.71 4.28 6.54
N ILE A 123 16.09 3.08 6.11
CA ILE A 123 15.17 2.15 5.42
C ILE A 123 15.02 0.88 6.25
N PHE A 124 13.80 0.41 6.43
CA PHE A 124 13.45 -0.84 7.11
C PHE A 124 12.60 -1.70 6.19
N ASP A 125 13.10 -2.89 5.84
CA ASP A 125 12.36 -3.89 5.06
C ASP A 125 12.84 -5.30 5.45
N PRO A 126 12.02 -6.07 6.20
CA PRO A 126 12.42 -7.39 6.73
C PRO A 126 12.67 -8.45 5.65
N ARG A 127 12.43 -8.14 4.37
CA ARG A 127 12.69 -9.04 3.24
C ARG A 127 14.06 -8.86 2.62
N HIS A 128 14.86 -7.94 3.15
CA HIS A 128 16.19 -7.61 2.66
C HIS A 128 17.20 -7.58 3.81
N ASP A 129 18.40 -8.11 3.58
CA ASP A 129 19.45 -8.07 4.58
C ASP A 129 20.04 -6.65 4.74
N PRO A 130 20.36 -6.23 5.97
CA PRO A 130 21.06 -4.98 6.21
C PRO A 130 22.36 -4.91 5.39
N GLY A 131 22.55 -3.78 4.68
CA GLY A 131 23.72 -3.59 3.81
C GLY A 131 23.50 -3.94 2.33
N GLU A 132 22.41 -4.64 1.95
CA GLU A 132 22.08 -4.86 0.53
C GLU A 132 21.83 -3.56 -0.24
N ASN A 133 21.34 -2.54 0.46
CA ASN A 133 21.15 -1.21 -0.09
C ASN A 133 21.63 -0.16 0.91
N GLU A 134 22.13 0.96 0.42
CA GLU A 134 22.49 2.08 1.28
C GLU A 134 21.28 2.57 2.07
N GLY A 135 21.45 2.77 3.39
CA GLY A 135 20.39 3.18 4.30
C GLY A 135 19.53 2.06 4.84
N LEU A 136 19.68 0.81 4.38
CA LEU A 136 18.93 -0.34 4.91
C LEU A 136 19.49 -0.75 6.27
N LEU A 137 18.64 -0.70 7.27
CA LEU A 137 18.97 -0.90 8.67
C LEU A 137 18.30 -2.16 9.25
N PRO A 138 18.87 -2.73 10.33
CA PRO A 138 18.24 -3.84 11.05
C PRO A 138 16.88 -3.47 11.65
N ASP A 139 15.89 -4.34 11.53
CA ASP A 139 14.50 -4.10 11.96
C ASP A 139 14.36 -3.71 13.44
N HIS A 140 15.22 -4.23 14.33
CA HIS A 140 15.15 -3.92 15.75
C HIS A 140 15.42 -2.43 16.08
N LEU A 141 16.00 -1.67 15.14
CA LEU A 141 16.21 -0.22 15.28
C LEU A 141 15.00 0.60 14.83
N GLN A 142 14.02 -0.01 14.13
CA GLN A 142 12.89 0.70 13.52
C GLN A 142 12.18 1.64 14.51
N GLY A 143 11.82 1.14 15.68
CA GLY A 143 11.10 1.94 16.68
C GLY A 143 11.90 3.14 17.19
N GLU A 144 13.23 3.02 17.33
CA GLU A 144 14.07 4.16 17.70
C GLU A 144 14.04 5.25 16.64
N TYR A 145 14.13 4.88 15.37
CA TYR A 145 14.10 5.82 14.24
C TYR A 145 12.72 6.45 14.09
N LEU A 146 11.64 5.68 14.21
CA LEU A 146 10.26 6.20 14.13
C LEU A 146 9.97 7.27 15.19
N ARG A 147 10.48 7.12 16.41
CA ARG A 147 10.30 8.12 17.47
C ARG A 147 11.01 9.44 17.23
N ARG A 148 11.96 9.49 16.30
CA ARG A 148 12.77 10.69 16.00
C ARG A 148 12.46 11.31 14.65
N THR A 149 11.87 10.52 13.73
CA THR A 149 11.59 10.94 12.36
C THR A 149 10.60 12.10 12.29
N ASP A 150 10.75 12.89 11.26
CA ASP A 150 9.84 13.97 10.86
C ASP A 150 9.06 13.64 9.58
N ALA A 151 9.47 12.58 8.83
CA ALA A 151 8.71 12.07 7.70
C ALA A 151 8.83 10.55 7.55
N VAL A 152 7.73 9.88 7.21
CA VAL A 152 7.70 8.43 6.93
C VAL A 152 7.11 8.16 5.55
N ILE A 153 7.87 7.45 4.72
CA ILE A 153 7.36 6.79 3.50
C ILE A 153 6.98 5.37 3.89
N LEU A 154 5.69 5.09 3.95
CA LEU A 154 5.14 3.85 4.49
C LEU A 154 4.58 2.96 3.38
N SER A 155 5.03 1.72 3.30
CA SER A 155 4.45 0.75 2.38
C SER A 155 3.00 0.44 2.73
N ALA A 156 2.11 0.51 1.75
CA ALA A 156 0.70 0.13 1.92
C ALA A 156 0.50 -1.34 2.33
N THR A 157 1.52 -2.18 2.20
CA THR A 157 1.47 -3.56 2.69
C THR A 157 1.30 -3.64 4.20
N THR A 158 1.66 -2.58 4.95
CA THR A 158 1.45 -2.48 6.39
C THR A 158 -0.02 -2.50 6.77
N ILE A 159 -0.92 -2.11 5.87
CA ILE A 159 -2.37 -2.14 6.09
C ILE A 159 -2.85 -3.58 6.24
N PHE A 160 -2.50 -4.48 5.31
CA PHE A 160 -3.00 -5.85 5.39
C PHE A 160 -2.21 -6.74 6.35
N ASN A 161 -0.91 -6.50 6.55
CA ASN A 161 -0.07 -7.31 7.44
C ASN A 161 -0.14 -6.87 8.92
N ARG A 162 -0.96 -5.86 9.24
CA ARG A 162 -1.25 -5.32 10.59
C ARG A 162 -0.10 -4.56 11.27
N SER A 163 1.00 -4.28 10.56
CA SER A 163 2.08 -3.47 11.16
C SER A 163 1.80 -1.97 11.12
N PHE A 164 0.78 -1.52 10.38
CA PHE A 164 0.41 -0.11 10.24
C PHE A 164 0.22 0.59 11.59
N SER A 165 -0.65 0.02 12.45
CA SER A 165 -0.99 0.64 13.75
C SER A 165 0.23 0.77 14.67
N GLN A 166 1.16 -0.19 14.62
CA GLN A 166 2.41 -0.12 15.37
C GLN A 166 3.29 1.02 14.84
N VAL A 167 3.48 1.12 13.52
CA VAL A 167 4.28 2.20 12.92
C VAL A 167 3.73 3.57 13.31
N ILE A 168 2.40 3.76 13.17
CA ILE A 168 1.76 5.02 13.53
C ILE A 168 1.92 5.34 15.04
N ALA A 169 1.76 4.34 15.91
CA ALA A 169 1.90 4.55 17.35
C ALA A 169 3.32 4.91 17.80
N GLU A 170 4.32 4.56 17.00
CA GLU A 170 5.72 4.89 17.30
C GLU A 170 6.17 6.22 16.68
N THR A 171 5.39 6.82 15.78
CA THR A 171 5.70 8.14 15.20
C THR A 171 5.14 9.28 16.06
N LYS A 172 5.73 10.46 15.95
CA LYS A 172 5.20 11.69 16.57
C LYS A 172 3.96 12.17 15.85
N ASP A 173 3.08 12.87 16.55
CA ASP A 173 1.90 13.51 15.94
C ASP A 173 2.26 14.54 14.87
N SER A 174 3.45 15.14 14.96
CA SER A 174 3.98 16.10 13.97
C SER A 174 4.70 15.46 12.79
N CYS A 175 4.76 14.12 12.71
CA CYS A 175 5.44 13.42 11.63
C CYS A 175 4.54 13.37 10.39
N ASP A 176 5.06 13.77 9.25
CA ASP A 176 4.38 13.64 7.96
C ASP A 176 4.48 12.19 7.44
N ILE A 177 3.33 11.61 7.12
CA ILE A 177 3.28 10.19 6.70
C ILE A 177 2.68 10.08 5.30
N PHE A 178 3.40 9.38 4.44
CA PHE A 178 3.04 9.15 3.03
C PHE A 178 2.89 7.64 2.80
N ILE A 179 1.68 7.18 2.45
CA ILE A 179 1.45 5.76 2.16
C ILE A 179 1.66 5.50 0.67
N LEU A 180 2.50 4.53 0.35
CA LEU A 180 2.96 4.29 -1.01
C LEU A 180 2.77 2.83 -1.45
N GLY A 181 2.31 2.66 -2.68
CA GLY A 181 2.30 1.39 -3.41
C GLY A 181 0.97 0.97 -4.00
N PRO A 182 0.95 -0.01 -4.92
CA PRO A 182 -0.28 -0.45 -5.59
C PRO A 182 -1.35 -1.03 -4.66
N SER A 183 -0.97 -1.38 -3.43
CA SER A 183 -1.91 -1.88 -2.40
C SER A 183 -2.58 -0.76 -1.61
N THR A 184 -2.40 0.52 -1.97
CA THR A 184 -2.96 1.66 -1.23
C THR A 184 -4.42 1.88 -1.59
N PRO A 185 -5.36 1.75 -0.65
CA PRO A 185 -6.73 2.23 -0.86
C PRO A 185 -6.76 3.76 -0.78
N LEU A 186 -7.34 4.41 -1.79
CA LEU A 186 -7.52 5.85 -1.85
C LEU A 186 -8.81 6.23 -1.12
N ALA A 187 -8.77 6.20 0.20
CA ALA A 187 -9.91 6.41 1.07
C ALA A 187 -9.71 7.63 1.97
N ILE A 188 -10.62 8.59 1.88
CA ILE A 188 -10.56 9.85 2.64
C ILE A 188 -10.64 9.61 4.16
N GLU A 189 -11.27 8.53 4.58
CA GLU A 189 -11.41 8.14 5.98
C GLU A 189 -10.05 7.89 6.66
N ILE A 190 -9.04 7.50 5.88
CA ILE A 190 -7.68 7.31 6.39
C ILE A 190 -7.13 8.63 6.94
N PHE A 191 -7.36 9.75 6.26
CA PHE A 191 -6.93 11.07 6.74
C PHE A 191 -7.68 11.54 8.00
N GLN A 192 -8.95 11.14 8.14
CA GLN A 192 -9.77 11.53 9.29
C GLN A 192 -9.33 10.83 10.58
N HIS A 193 -8.72 9.65 10.46
CA HIS A 193 -8.36 8.81 11.60
C HIS A 193 -6.87 8.76 11.91
N TYR A 194 -6.05 9.16 10.93
CA TYR A 194 -4.58 9.10 11.05
C TYR A 194 -3.96 10.37 10.49
N ASN A 195 -2.78 10.74 11.01
CA ASN A 195 -2.02 11.87 10.48
C ASN A 195 -1.27 11.46 9.22
N ILE A 196 -2.01 11.22 8.15
CA ILE A 196 -1.47 10.89 6.82
C ILE A 196 -1.57 12.13 5.94
N CYS A 197 -0.51 12.45 5.20
CA CYS A 197 -0.44 13.59 4.28
C CYS A 197 -0.92 13.23 2.87
N ALA A 198 -0.53 12.05 2.37
CA ALA A 198 -0.95 11.60 1.06
C ALA A 198 -0.97 10.07 0.93
N LEU A 199 -1.87 9.58 0.07
CA LEU A 199 -2.03 8.18 -0.32
C LEU A 199 -1.67 8.01 -1.80
N PHE A 200 -0.63 7.22 -2.08
CA PHE A 200 -0.16 6.94 -3.45
C PHE A 200 -0.58 5.53 -3.86
N GLY A 201 -1.61 5.44 -4.67
CA GLY A 201 -2.19 4.19 -5.15
C GLY A 201 -2.14 4.04 -6.67
N THR A 202 -2.95 3.12 -7.15
CA THR A 202 -3.10 2.82 -8.59
C THR A 202 -4.56 2.69 -8.96
N VAL A 203 -4.87 3.12 -10.19
CA VAL A 203 -6.15 2.88 -10.85
C VAL A 203 -5.88 2.10 -12.14
N PHE A 204 -6.70 1.12 -12.43
CA PHE A 204 -6.62 0.29 -13.63
C PHE A 204 -7.85 0.49 -14.49
N GLU A 205 -7.70 0.27 -15.80
CA GLU A 205 -8.85 0.15 -16.68
C GLU A 205 -9.73 -1.04 -16.26
N PRO A 206 -11.06 -0.91 -16.34
CA PRO A 206 -11.94 -2.02 -16.04
C PRO A 206 -11.57 -3.27 -16.84
N ASP A 207 -11.61 -4.42 -16.19
CA ASP A 207 -11.38 -5.73 -16.82
C ASP A 207 -10.03 -5.90 -17.53
N ASP A 208 -9.00 -5.14 -17.20
CA ASP A 208 -7.71 -5.22 -17.89
C ASP A 208 -7.06 -6.61 -17.76
N GLN A 209 -7.27 -7.45 -18.78
CA GLN A 209 -6.76 -8.83 -18.82
C GLN A 209 -5.23 -8.87 -18.76
N ARG A 210 -4.53 -7.85 -19.25
CA ARG A 210 -3.05 -7.78 -19.20
C ARG A 210 -2.54 -7.75 -17.76
N VAL A 211 -3.23 -7.03 -16.87
CA VAL A 211 -2.91 -6.98 -15.44
C VAL A 211 -3.14 -8.36 -14.81
N LEU A 212 -4.30 -8.97 -15.09
CA LEU A 212 -4.67 -10.28 -14.53
C LEU A 212 -3.69 -11.38 -14.95
N GLU A 213 -3.28 -11.41 -16.22
CA GLU A 213 -2.28 -12.36 -16.74
C GLU A 213 -0.91 -12.18 -16.08
N VAL A 214 -0.46 -10.93 -15.91
CA VAL A 214 0.80 -10.62 -15.22
C VAL A 214 0.78 -11.12 -13.77
N ILE A 215 -0.34 -10.92 -13.06
CA ILE A 215 -0.50 -11.37 -11.68
C ILE A 215 -0.56 -12.90 -11.61
N LYS A 216 -1.35 -13.54 -12.46
CA LYS A 216 -1.46 -15.00 -12.56
C LYS A 216 -0.10 -15.66 -12.84
N ALA A 217 0.74 -14.99 -13.65
CA ALA A 217 2.10 -15.45 -13.95
C ALA A 217 3.10 -15.19 -12.78
N GLY A 218 2.64 -14.74 -11.61
CA GLY A 218 3.47 -14.49 -10.43
C GLY A 218 4.44 -13.30 -10.56
N LYS A 219 4.21 -12.41 -11.54
CA LYS A 219 5.07 -11.24 -11.75
C LYS A 219 4.70 -10.10 -10.80
N GLY A 220 5.66 -9.22 -10.50
CA GLY A 220 5.49 -8.12 -9.56
C GLY A 220 5.17 -6.78 -10.23
N THR A 221 5.16 -5.73 -9.41
CA THR A 221 4.79 -4.34 -9.77
C THR A 221 5.41 -3.86 -11.08
N ARG A 222 6.70 -4.10 -11.32
CA ARG A 222 7.40 -3.66 -12.55
C ARG A 222 6.75 -4.13 -13.85
N SER A 223 6.03 -5.26 -13.79
CA SER A 223 5.42 -5.87 -14.98
C SER A 223 4.03 -5.33 -15.27
N PHE A 224 3.25 -4.92 -14.25
CA PHE A 224 1.88 -4.44 -14.45
C PHE A 224 1.71 -2.93 -14.25
N ILE A 225 2.65 -2.23 -13.60
CA ILE A 225 2.51 -0.79 -13.32
C ILE A 225 2.36 0.08 -14.58
N LYS A 226 2.84 -0.40 -15.71
CA LYS A 226 2.69 0.26 -17.01
C LYS A 226 1.25 0.24 -17.56
N PHE A 227 0.38 -0.57 -16.97
CA PHE A 227 -1.04 -0.67 -17.29
C PHE A 227 -1.91 0.08 -16.27
N ALA A 228 -1.30 0.69 -15.26
CA ALA A 228 -1.97 1.47 -14.22
C ALA A 228 -1.75 2.96 -14.42
N SER A 229 -2.76 3.75 -14.08
CA SER A 229 -2.59 5.16 -13.77
C SER A 229 -2.17 5.30 -12.31
N LYS A 230 -1.08 6.01 -12.04
CA LYS A 230 -0.73 6.40 -10.67
C LYS A 230 -1.74 7.43 -10.20
N ALA A 231 -2.21 7.28 -8.99
CA ALA A 231 -3.20 8.15 -8.40
C ALA A 231 -2.76 8.58 -6.99
N VAL A 232 -2.95 9.85 -6.67
CA VAL A 232 -2.58 10.44 -5.39
C VAL A 232 -3.79 11.14 -4.80
N LEU A 233 -4.17 10.74 -3.60
CA LEU A 233 -5.15 11.43 -2.79
C LEU A 233 -4.39 12.18 -1.67
N GLU A 234 -4.57 13.50 -1.61
CA GLU A 234 -3.98 14.38 -0.60
C GLU A 234 -5.01 14.75 0.46
N LYS A 235 -4.50 15.11 1.66
CA LYS A 235 -5.32 15.56 2.79
C LYS A 235 -5.90 16.95 2.55
#